data_3bc33a7961aa4c64734557895330e1a9
#
_entry.id   3bc33a7961aa4c64734557895330e1a9
#
_cell.length_a   1.000
_cell.length_b   1.000
_cell.length_c   1.000
_cell.angle_alpha   90.00
_cell.angle_beta   90.00
_cell.angle_gamma   90.00
#
_symmetry.space_group_name_H-M   'P 1'
#
loop_
_entity.id
_entity.type
_entity.pdbx_description
1 polymer ?
#
loop_
_entity_poly.entity_id
_entity_poly.type
_entity_poly.pdbx_seq_one_letter_code
_entity_poly.pdbx_strand_id
1 'polypeptide(L)'
;MILGVVGDTHNRLSNVEKIIDIFNEKNVDKVIHTGDITQAKTLSRFSRLNCPLIGVYGNNDLEEKDLEDIAEQNGFNFKHPPFFLKISNKKIAIFHEPEKIETFIKKDSSIQLIIHGHTHRYRNENIGNVKIINPGECAGIIKGKNSVGALN
;
A
#
# COMPACT_ATOMS: atom_id res chain seq x y z
N MET A 1 -10.69 0.16 -14.18
CA MET A 1 -10.36 0.60 -12.80
C MET A 1 -8.85 0.75 -12.67
N ILE A 2 -8.40 1.89 -12.17
CA ILE A 2 -6.98 2.18 -11.93
C ILE A 2 -6.73 2.17 -10.43
N LEU A 3 -5.80 1.33 -10.00
CA LEU A 3 -5.36 1.27 -8.60
C LEU A 3 -4.04 2.04 -8.44
N GLY A 4 -4.00 3.00 -7.54
CA GLY A 4 -2.77 3.60 -7.08
C GLY A 4 -2.15 2.74 -5.99
N VAL A 5 -0.84 2.55 -6.02
CA VAL A 5 -0.13 1.75 -5.02
C VAL A 5 1.03 2.55 -4.47
N VAL A 6 1.11 2.62 -3.15
CA VAL A 6 2.15 3.35 -2.42
C VAL A 6 2.55 2.58 -1.17
N GLY A 7 3.79 2.70 -0.76
CA GLY A 7 4.26 2.08 0.47
C GLY A 7 5.49 2.76 1.03
N ASP A 8 5.82 2.40 2.29
CA ASP A 8 7.03 2.86 2.96
C ASP A 8 7.20 4.38 2.88
N THR A 9 6.12 5.12 3.15
CA THR A 9 6.10 6.58 3.12
C THR A 9 6.82 7.19 4.32
N HIS A 10 6.85 6.48 5.43
CA HIS A 10 7.36 6.97 6.71
C HIS A 10 6.84 8.40 6.98
N ASN A 11 7.66 9.27 7.52
CA ASN A 11 7.25 10.65 7.85
C ASN A 11 7.64 11.68 6.79
N ARG A 12 7.79 11.27 5.54
CA ARG A 12 8.13 12.16 4.44
C ARG A 12 6.90 12.88 3.88
N LEU A 13 6.41 13.88 4.64
CA LEU A 13 5.21 14.64 4.29
C LEU A 13 5.25 15.26 2.90
N SER A 14 6.41 15.80 2.50
CA SER A 14 6.56 16.39 1.15
C SER A 14 6.36 15.37 0.03
N ASN A 15 6.85 14.15 0.23
CA ASN A 15 6.65 13.07 -0.73
C ASN A 15 5.17 12.62 -0.74
N VAL A 16 4.55 12.52 0.43
CA VAL A 16 3.14 12.16 0.55
C VAL A 16 2.24 13.15 -0.19
N GLU A 17 2.49 14.45 -0.04
CA GLU A 17 1.74 15.49 -0.76
C GLU A 17 1.86 15.33 -2.27
N LYS A 18 3.05 15.09 -2.79
CA LYS A 18 3.29 14.86 -4.22
C LYS A 18 2.58 13.60 -4.72
N ILE A 19 2.60 12.52 -3.92
CA ILE A 19 1.93 11.26 -4.26
C ILE A 19 0.42 11.48 -4.38
N ILE A 20 -0.17 12.19 -3.44
CA ILE A 20 -1.60 12.51 -3.45
C ILE A 20 -1.94 13.30 -4.71
N ASP A 21 -1.15 14.31 -5.04
CA ASP A 21 -1.35 15.11 -6.25
C ASP A 21 -1.28 14.24 -7.52
N ILE A 22 -0.29 13.35 -7.61
CA ILE A 22 -0.15 12.42 -8.74
C ILE A 22 -1.38 11.52 -8.88
N PHE A 23 -1.84 10.92 -7.78
CA PHE A 23 -2.99 10.03 -7.81
C PHE A 23 -4.27 10.77 -8.18
N ASN A 24 -4.46 11.99 -7.66
CA ASN A 24 -5.62 12.82 -8.00
C ASN A 24 -5.60 13.25 -9.48
N GLU A 25 -4.44 13.66 -10.00
CA GLU A 25 -4.28 14.01 -11.42
C GLU A 25 -4.55 12.83 -12.36
N LYS A 26 -4.13 11.64 -11.95
CA LYS A 26 -4.36 10.41 -12.74
C LYS A 26 -5.76 9.83 -12.56
N ASN A 27 -6.59 10.44 -11.72
CA ASN A 27 -7.95 9.97 -11.43
C ASN A 27 -7.98 8.47 -11.07
N VAL A 28 -7.09 8.04 -10.17
CA VAL A 28 -7.10 6.64 -9.71
C VAL A 28 -8.39 6.37 -8.95
N ASP A 29 -8.94 5.17 -9.12
CA ASP A 29 -10.21 4.79 -8.50
C ASP A 29 -10.07 4.40 -7.04
N LYS A 30 -8.89 3.97 -6.63
CA LYS A 30 -8.59 3.54 -5.27
C LYS A 30 -7.08 3.55 -5.04
N VAL A 31 -6.66 3.85 -3.82
CA VAL A 31 -5.24 3.79 -3.41
C VAL A 31 -5.05 2.68 -2.39
N ILE A 32 -4.00 1.89 -2.58
CA ILE A 32 -3.55 0.85 -1.67
C ILE A 32 -2.22 1.27 -1.05
N HIS A 33 -2.16 1.29 0.28
CA HIS A 33 -0.94 1.56 1.04
C HIS A 33 -0.41 0.27 1.66
N THR A 34 0.85 -0.04 1.45
CA THR A 34 1.46 -1.29 1.91
C THR A 34 2.10 -1.22 3.29
N GLY A 35 1.90 -0.13 4.02
CA GLY A 35 2.37 0.03 5.40
C GLY A 35 3.62 0.89 5.56
N ASP A 36 4.08 1.00 6.79
CA ASP A 36 5.14 1.93 7.23
C ASP A 36 4.79 3.39 6.93
N ILE A 37 3.70 3.81 7.54
CA ILE A 37 3.20 5.20 7.54
C ILE A 37 3.88 5.99 8.65
N THR A 38 4.05 5.36 9.79
CA THR A 38 4.74 5.70 11.03
C THR A 38 4.07 6.75 11.92
N GLN A 39 3.37 7.73 11.40
CA GLN A 39 2.70 8.74 12.24
C GLN A 39 1.29 9.08 11.75
N ALA A 40 0.43 9.41 12.70
CA ALA A 40 -0.94 9.83 12.45
C ALA A 40 -1.03 11.05 11.51
N LYS A 41 -0.14 12.03 11.67
CA LYS A 41 -0.08 13.22 10.80
C LYS A 41 0.20 12.86 9.33
N THR A 42 0.97 11.81 9.08
CA THR A 42 1.25 11.32 7.74
C THR A 42 0.00 10.68 7.13
N LEU A 43 -0.66 9.81 7.89
CA LEU A 43 -1.89 9.17 7.44
C LEU A 43 -3.00 10.19 7.19
N SER A 44 -3.14 11.20 8.05
CA SER A 44 -4.16 12.23 7.90
C SER A 44 -4.06 13.03 6.61
N ARG A 45 -2.85 13.17 6.05
CA ARG A 45 -2.63 13.86 4.75
C ARG A 45 -3.37 13.18 3.60
N PHE A 46 -3.54 11.85 3.67
CA PHE A 46 -4.27 11.12 2.65
C PHE A 46 -5.76 11.45 2.58
N SER A 47 -6.29 12.24 3.52
CA SER A 47 -7.66 12.77 3.42
C SER A 47 -7.88 13.66 2.18
N ARG A 48 -6.81 14.16 1.58
CA ARG A 48 -6.85 14.93 0.33
C ARG A 48 -7.01 14.08 -0.95
N LEU A 49 -6.96 12.75 -0.83
CA LEU A 49 -7.25 11.87 -1.96
C LEU A 49 -8.71 12.03 -2.41
N ASN A 50 -8.93 12.02 -3.71
CA ASN A 50 -10.27 12.05 -4.32
C ASN A 50 -10.89 10.66 -4.42
N CYS A 51 -10.27 9.63 -3.85
CA CYS A 51 -10.72 8.25 -3.90
C CYS A 51 -10.48 7.54 -2.57
N PRO A 52 -11.10 6.36 -2.36
CA PRO A 52 -10.87 5.58 -1.14
C PRO A 52 -9.42 5.15 -0.96
N LEU A 53 -8.99 5.12 0.31
CA LEU A 53 -7.70 4.57 0.73
C LEU A 53 -7.92 3.29 1.52
N ILE A 54 -7.24 2.23 1.12
CA ILE A 54 -7.16 0.98 1.87
C ILE A 54 -5.70 0.61 2.07
N GLY A 55 -5.41 -0.19 3.08
CA GLY A 55 -4.02 -0.61 3.29
C GLY A 55 -3.82 -1.53 4.47
N VAL A 56 -2.56 -1.77 4.75
CA VAL A 56 -2.10 -2.54 5.90
C VAL A 56 -1.13 -1.72 6.74
N TYR A 57 -1.03 -2.07 8.02
CA TYR A 57 -0.02 -1.50 8.91
C TYR A 57 1.31 -2.22 8.71
N GLY A 58 2.40 -1.47 8.70
CA GLY A 58 3.75 -2.03 8.63
C GLY A 58 4.36 -2.29 10.00
N ASN A 59 5.57 -2.83 10.01
CA ASN A 59 6.29 -3.11 11.25
C ASN A 59 6.61 -1.84 12.05
N ASN A 60 6.78 -0.70 11.41
CA ASN A 60 6.99 0.59 12.09
C ASN A 60 5.69 1.28 12.52
N ASP A 61 4.54 0.66 12.30
CA ASP A 61 3.23 1.20 12.65
C ASP A 61 2.63 0.56 13.91
N LEU A 62 3.20 -0.52 14.41
CA LEU A 62 2.62 -1.37 15.45
C LEU A 62 2.42 -0.68 16.79
N GLU A 63 3.26 0.30 17.13
CA GLU A 63 3.20 1.03 18.39
C GLU A 63 2.54 2.40 18.27
N GLU A 64 2.09 2.76 17.06
CA GLU A 64 1.47 4.05 16.77
C GLU A 64 -0.05 3.98 16.99
N LYS A 65 -0.49 4.21 18.20
CA LYS A 65 -1.90 4.08 18.61
C LYS A 65 -2.87 4.96 17.83
N ASP A 66 -2.42 6.14 17.41
CA ASP A 66 -3.27 7.12 16.76
C ASP A 66 -3.60 6.78 15.30
N LEU A 67 -2.86 5.86 14.68
CA LEU A 67 -3.11 5.48 13.28
C LEU A 67 -4.49 4.87 13.08
N GLU A 68 -4.93 3.99 13.96
CA GLU A 68 -6.25 3.37 13.87
C GLU A 68 -7.36 4.41 14.01
N ASP A 69 -7.20 5.37 14.92
CA ASP A 69 -8.16 6.46 15.12
C ASP A 69 -8.26 7.35 13.89
N ILE A 70 -7.14 7.72 13.29
CA ILE A 70 -7.11 8.53 12.07
C ILE A 70 -7.74 7.78 10.90
N ALA A 71 -7.45 6.49 10.75
CA ALA A 71 -8.05 5.66 9.72
C ALA A 71 -9.58 5.64 9.85
N GLU A 72 -10.09 5.41 11.05
CA GLU A 72 -11.52 5.39 11.34
C GLU A 72 -12.19 6.74 11.07
N GLN A 73 -11.61 7.83 11.56
CA GLN A 73 -12.13 9.20 11.37
C GLN A 73 -12.23 9.60 9.90
N ASN A 74 -11.34 9.11 9.05
CA ASN A 74 -11.29 9.45 7.62
C ASN A 74 -11.96 8.40 6.73
N GLY A 75 -12.51 7.34 7.30
CA GLY A 75 -13.11 6.24 6.52
C GLY A 75 -12.10 5.41 5.74
N PHE A 76 -10.84 5.41 6.14
CA PHE A 76 -9.81 4.56 5.56
C PHE A 76 -9.97 3.13 6.08
N ASN A 77 -9.79 2.15 5.20
CA ASN A 77 -9.90 0.75 5.56
C ASN A 77 -8.51 0.12 5.70
N PHE A 78 -7.97 0.14 6.92
CA PHE A 78 -6.66 -0.43 7.25
C PHE A 78 -6.82 -1.65 8.15
N LYS A 79 -5.99 -2.66 7.90
CA LYS A 79 -5.93 -3.89 8.69
C LYS A 79 -4.49 -4.29 8.96
N HIS A 80 -4.29 -5.11 9.98
CA HIS A 80 -3.03 -5.82 10.13
C HIS A 80 -2.87 -6.83 8.99
N PRO A 81 -1.67 -6.95 8.39
CA PRO A 81 -1.47 -7.85 7.25
C PRO A 81 -1.58 -9.34 7.67
N PRO A 82 -1.99 -10.20 6.75
CA PRO A 82 -2.42 -9.93 5.40
C PRO A 82 -3.87 -9.43 5.31
N PHE A 83 -4.13 -8.56 4.35
CA PHE A 83 -5.48 -8.08 4.06
C PHE A 83 -5.96 -8.69 2.73
N PHE A 84 -6.96 -9.56 2.80
CA PHE A 84 -7.55 -10.19 1.62
C PHE A 84 -8.83 -9.47 1.21
N LEU A 85 -8.94 -9.17 -0.08
CA LEU A 85 -10.12 -8.49 -0.62
C LEU A 85 -10.33 -8.86 -2.09
N LYS A 86 -11.51 -8.52 -2.62
CA LYS A 86 -11.81 -8.62 -4.04
C LYS A 86 -11.97 -7.24 -4.64
N ILE A 87 -11.29 -7.00 -5.76
CA ILE A 87 -11.45 -5.80 -6.57
C ILE A 87 -11.65 -6.25 -8.01
N SER A 88 -12.76 -5.82 -8.65
CA SER A 88 -13.10 -6.22 -10.02
C SER A 88 -13.07 -7.73 -10.24
N ASN A 89 -13.62 -8.49 -9.29
CA ASN A 89 -13.66 -9.97 -9.27
C ASN A 89 -12.29 -10.66 -9.12
N LYS A 90 -11.21 -9.90 -8.94
CA LYS A 90 -9.88 -10.47 -8.66
C LYS A 90 -9.64 -10.54 -7.16
N LYS A 91 -9.15 -11.68 -6.70
CA LYS A 91 -8.74 -11.85 -5.31
C LYS A 91 -7.34 -11.29 -5.12
N ILE A 92 -7.24 -10.35 -4.19
CA ILE A 92 -6.02 -9.59 -3.91
C ILE A 92 -5.63 -9.82 -2.46
N ALA A 93 -4.34 -9.97 -2.22
CA ALA A 93 -3.77 -9.98 -0.88
C ALA A 93 -2.78 -8.84 -0.73
N ILE A 94 -2.89 -8.09 0.37
CA ILE A 94 -1.97 -7.01 0.71
C ILE A 94 -1.16 -7.43 1.92
N PHE A 95 0.16 -7.40 1.77
CA PHE A 95 1.13 -7.67 2.82
C PHE A 95 1.98 -6.43 3.06
N HIS A 96 2.58 -6.31 4.24
CA HIS A 96 3.69 -5.39 4.42
C HIS A 96 5.00 -6.10 4.08
N GLU A 97 5.29 -7.21 4.74
CA GLU A 97 6.52 -8.00 4.59
C GLU A 97 6.32 -9.16 3.60
N PRO A 98 7.33 -9.49 2.76
CA PRO A 98 7.17 -10.49 1.72
C PRO A 98 7.41 -11.95 2.15
N GLU A 99 7.93 -12.19 3.35
CA GLU A 99 8.44 -13.50 3.76
C GLU A 99 7.42 -14.65 3.67
N LYS A 100 6.14 -14.37 3.91
CA LYS A 100 5.09 -15.40 3.93
C LYS A 100 4.31 -15.53 2.62
N ILE A 101 4.64 -14.74 1.62
CA ILE A 101 3.88 -14.67 0.37
C ILE A 101 3.76 -16.05 -0.30
N GLU A 102 4.88 -16.75 -0.47
CA GLU A 102 4.88 -18.06 -1.12
C GLU A 102 4.04 -19.10 -0.36
N THR A 103 4.06 -19.05 0.96
CA THR A 103 3.24 -19.92 1.81
C THR A 103 1.73 -19.68 1.55
N PHE A 104 1.32 -18.42 1.46
CA PHE A 104 -0.08 -18.08 1.19
C PHE A 104 -0.51 -18.43 -0.23
N ILE A 105 0.36 -18.27 -1.22
CA ILE A 105 0.09 -18.69 -2.61
C ILE A 105 -0.19 -20.18 -2.67
N LYS A 106 0.59 -20.99 -1.95
CA LYS A 106 0.41 -22.46 -1.90
C LYS A 106 -0.89 -22.86 -1.22
N LYS A 107 -1.33 -22.11 -0.20
CA LYS A 107 -2.57 -22.39 0.53
C LYS A 107 -3.83 -21.98 -0.23
N ASP A 108 -3.75 -20.95 -1.04
CA ASP A 108 -4.90 -20.38 -1.72
C ASP A 108 -4.55 -20.04 -3.17
N SER A 109 -4.85 -20.96 -4.07
CA SER A 109 -4.59 -20.80 -5.52
C SER A 109 -5.52 -19.78 -6.20
N SER A 110 -6.52 -19.26 -5.49
CA SER A 110 -7.43 -18.25 -6.04
C SER A 110 -6.89 -16.82 -5.98
N ILE A 111 -5.81 -16.59 -5.25
CA ILE A 111 -5.15 -15.27 -5.19
C ILE A 111 -4.53 -14.97 -6.56
N GLN A 112 -4.85 -13.80 -7.11
CA GLN A 112 -4.40 -13.38 -8.45
C GLN A 112 -3.38 -12.24 -8.41
N LEU A 113 -3.42 -11.42 -7.36
CA LEU A 113 -2.53 -10.27 -7.19
C LEU A 113 -2.09 -10.18 -5.73
N ILE A 114 -0.81 -9.99 -5.52
CA ILE A 114 -0.23 -9.70 -4.21
C ILE A 114 0.51 -8.38 -4.29
N ILE A 115 0.26 -7.52 -3.32
CA ILE A 115 0.92 -6.23 -3.19
C ILE A 115 1.61 -6.19 -1.83
N HIS A 116 2.88 -5.78 -1.80
CA HIS A 116 3.64 -5.68 -0.54
C HIS A 116 4.60 -4.50 -0.55
N GLY A 117 5.22 -4.22 0.59
CA GLY A 117 6.22 -3.18 0.78
C GLY A 117 7.47 -3.72 1.50
N HIS A 118 7.92 -2.99 2.49
CA HIS A 118 8.97 -3.34 3.44
C HIS A 118 10.40 -3.34 2.88
N THR A 119 10.65 -3.95 1.72
CA THR A 119 12.00 -4.08 1.16
C THR A 119 12.53 -2.78 0.57
N HIS A 120 11.69 -1.79 0.37
CA HIS A 120 12.00 -0.52 -0.31
C HIS A 120 12.45 -0.70 -1.76
N ARG A 121 12.18 -1.86 -2.37
CA ARG A 121 12.62 -2.21 -3.72
C ARG A 121 11.45 -2.48 -4.63
N TYR A 122 11.44 -1.84 -5.78
CA TYR A 122 10.44 -2.11 -6.81
C TYR A 122 10.44 -3.59 -7.20
N ARG A 123 9.24 -4.16 -7.29
CA ARG A 123 9.04 -5.54 -7.71
C ARG A 123 7.81 -5.60 -8.62
N ASN A 124 7.94 -6.27 -9.73
CA ASN A 124 6.82 -6.58 -10.62
C ASN A 124 7.14 -7.89 -11.33
N GLU A 125 6.65 -8.99 -10.78
CA GLU A 125 6.94 -10.34 -11.27
C GLU A 125 5.75 -11.26 -11.10
N ASN A 126 5.81 -12.42 -11.71
CA ASN A 126 4.82 -13.47 -11.56
C ASN A 126 5.44 -14.69 -10.88
N ILE A 127 4.71 -15.26 -9.91
CA ILE A 127 4.99 -16.59 -9.37
C ILE A 127 3.78 -17.46 -9.77
N GLY A 128 3.98 -18.34 -10.75
CA GLY A 128 2.85 -19.06 -11.37
C GLY A 128 1.87 -18.07 -12.00
N ASN A 129 0.61 -18.16 -11.60
CA ASN A 129 -0.46 -17.29 -12.07
C ASN A 129 -0.70 -16.05 -11.19
N VAL A 130 0.15 -15.83 -10.19
CA VAL A 130 0.02 -14.73 -9.24
C VAL A 130 0.97 -13.61 -9.62
N LYS A 131 0.43 -12.42 -9.81
CA LYS A 131 1.24 -11.20 -10.00
C LYS A 131 1.63 -10.64 -8.63
N ILE A 132 2.92 -10.31 -8.47
CA ILE A 132 3.45 -9.75 -7.23
C ILE A 132 4.05 -8.38 -7.49
N ILE A 133 3.61 -7.39 -6.73
CA ILE A 133 4.00 -6.01 -6.90
C ILE A 133 4.46 -5.41 -5.58
N ASN A 134 5.60 -4.73 -5.62
CA ASN A 134 6.03 -3.77 -4.62
C ASN A 134 6.28 -2.45 -5.36
N PRO A 135 5.59 -1.35 -4.99
CA PRO A 135 5.77 -0.08 -5.69
C PRO A 135 7.14 0.57 -5.45
N GLY A 136 7.95 0.02 -4.53
CA GLY A 136 9.16 0.64 -4.06
C GLY A 136 8.90 1.59 -2.90
N GLU A 137 9.89 2.36 -2.51
CA GLU A 137 9.77 3.26 -1.37
C GLU A 137 9.38 4.68 -1.75
N CYS A 138 8.71 5.35 -0.83
CA CYS A 138 8.43 6.78 -0.89
C CYS A 138 9.09 7.57 0.25
N ALA A 139 9.83 6.91 1.11
CA ALA A 139 10.46 7.52 2.28
C ALA A 139 11.66 8.44 1.97
N GLY A 140 12.29 8.27 0.81
CA GLY A 140 13.49 9.01 0.46
C GLY A 140 14.78 8.50 1.14
N ILE A 141 14.74 7.28 1.67
CA ILE A 141 15.91 6.66 2.31
C ILE A 141 17.00 6.38 1.26
N ILE A 142 16.57 5.89 0.09
CA ILE A 142 17.46 5.69 -1.05
C ILE A 142 17.25 6.86 -2.02
N LYS A 143 18.23 7.75 -2.11
CA LYS A 143 18.14 8.95 -2.94
C LYS A 143 17.84 8.63 -4.40
N GLY A 144 16.84 9.29 -4.96
CA GLY A 144 16.45 9.11 -6.36
C GLY A 144 15.68 7.83 -6.66
N LYS A 145 15.25 7.09 -5.64
CA LYS A 145 14.51 5.82 -5.79
C LYS A 145 13.07 5.88 -5.29
N ASN A 146 12.55 7.06 -5.02
CA ASN A 146 11.15 7.22 -4.61
C ASN A 146 10.22 6.82 -5.75
N SER A 147 9.24 5.98 -5.46
CA SER A 147 8.34 5.49 -6.49
C SER A 147 6.94 5.17 -5.95
N VAL A 148 5.98 5.26 -6.84
CA VAL A 148 4.61 4.80 -6.65
C VAL A 148 4.19 4.03 -7.89
N GLY A 149 3.15 3.21 -7.78
CA GLY A 149 2.64 2.44 -8.90
C GLY A 149 1.20 2.80 -9.25
N ALA A 150 0.84 2.56 -10.50
CA ALA A 150 -0.55 2.57 -10.94
C ALA A 150 -0.82 1.28 -11.71
N LEU A 151 -1.89 0.59 -11.32
CA LEU A 151 -2.32 -0.69 -11.89
C LEU A 151 -3.68 -0.52 -12.53
N ASN A 152 -3.81 -1.05 -13.72
CA ASN A 152 -5.06 -0.99 -14.46
C ASN A 152 -5.81 -2.32 -14.46
#